data_792f86c4a09ada100f242afa7d2a3794
#
_entry.id   792f86c4a09ada100f242afa7d2a3794
#
_cell.length_a   1.000
_cell.length_b   1.000
_cell.length_c   1.000
_cell.angle_alpha   90.00
_cell.angle_beta   90.00
_cell.angle_gamma   90.00
#
_symmetry.space_group_name_H-M   'P 1'
#
loop_
_entity.id
_entity.type
_entity.pdbx_description
1 polymer ?
#
loop_
_entity_poly.entity_id
_entity_poly.type
_entity_poly.pdbx_seq_one_letter_code
_entity_poly.pdbx_strand_id
1 'polypeptide(L)'
;MVCGILMKRYQNVSLVDLPLSPYDIIIVFKNARNEEVIIRAQVKTSRTSVSFTGGTRGGVDREYKSDVKTYIQSTKTSDVVIGYKPISDDQFELYFVPTILIEKWGSKSKSLNLLSSLKNNYEILERCMDKDFVLEKAKEYGLI
;
A
#
# COMPACT_ATOMS: atom_id res chain seq x y z
N MET A 1 -5.63 10.02 8.22
CA MET A 1 -4.22 10.29 8.61
C MET A 1 -3.27 10.19 7.42
N VAL A 2 -3.15 9.01 6.82
CA VAL A 2 -2.25 8.83 5.68
C VAL A 2 -2.61 9.74 4.51
N CYS A 3 -3.88 9.88 4.20
CA CYS A 3 -4.33 10.79 3.14
C CYS A 3 -3.83 12.21 3.38
N GLY A 4 -4.00 12.73 4.61
CA GLY A 4 -3.51 14.07 4.96
C GLY A 4 -2.00 14.21 4.87
N ILE A 5 -1.25 13.17 5.23
CA ILE A 5 0.20 13.15 5.10
C ILE A 5 0.60 13.25 3.63
N LEU A 6 -0.01 12.45 2.79
CA LEU A 6 0.30 12.42 1.37
C LEU A 6 -0.11 13.71 0.65
N MET A 7 -1.15 14.40 1.12
CA MET A 7 -1.57 15.68 0.58
C MET A 7 -0.50 16.78 0.70
N LYS A 8 0.42 16.63 1.63
CA LYS A 8 1.53 17.56 1.78
C LYS A 8 2.55 17.42 0.65
N ARG A 9 2.55 16.28 -0.02
CA ARG A 9 3.52 15.95 -1.06
C ARG A 9 2.89 15.92 -2.45
N TYR A 10 1.63 15.48 -2.54
CA TYR A 10 0.92 15.33 -3.80
C TYR A 10 -0.32 16.20 -3.82
N GLN A 11 -0.60 16.83 -4.97
CA GLN A 11 -1.74 17.74 -5.09
C GLN A 11 -3.08 17.02 -5.00
N ASN A 12 -3.14 15.82 -5.55
CA ASN A 12 -4.40 15.10 -5.67
C ASN A 12 -4.31 13.77 -4.93
N VAL A 13 -4.83 13.76 -3.71
CA VAL A 13 -4.99 12.54 -2.92
C VAL A 13 -6.43 12.49 -2.46
N SER A 14 -7.12 11.41 -2.76
CA SER A 14 -8.54 11.26 -2.43
C SER A 14 -8.80 9.98 -1.67
N LEU A 15 -9.68 10.05 -0.68
CA LEU A 15 -10.23 8.87 -0.05
C LEU A 15 -11.24 8.24 -0.99
N VAL A 16 -11.25 6.92 -1.04
CA VAL A 16 -12.21 6.16 -1.82
C VAL A 16 -13.33 5.72 -0.90
N ASP A 17 -14.51 6.28 -1.11
CA ASP A 17 -15.71 5.99 -0.31
C ASP A 17 -16.60 5.01 -1.06
N LEU A 18 -16.05 3.82 -1.31
CA LEU A 18 -16.78 2.74 -1.97
C LEU A 18 -16.75 1.51 -1.08
N PRO A 19 -17.91 0.96 -0.72
CA PRO A 19 -17.97 -0.30 0.02
C PRO A 19 -17.24 -1.38 -0.75
N LEU A 20 -16.47 -2.20 -0.05
CA LEU A 20 -15.74 -3.34 -0.62
C LEU A 20 -14.63 -2.97 -1.60
N SER A 21 -14.26 -1.69 -1.69
CA SER A 21 -13.11 -1.31 -2.51
C SER A 21 -11.82 -1.94 -1.95
N PRO A 22 -11.00 -2.54 -2.80
CA PRO A 22 -9.72 -3.12 -2.35
C PRO A 22 -8.65 -2.07 -2.09
N TYR A 23 -8.92 -0.80 -2.32
CA TYR A 23 -8.00 0.29 -2.01
C TYR A 23 -8.75 1.45 -1.35
N ASP A 24 -8.04 2.19 -0.51
CA ASP A 24 -8.62 3.25 0.35
C ASP A 24 -8.33 4.64 -0.18
N ILE A 25 -7.26 4.79 -0.92
CA ILE A 25 -6.73 6.09 -1.35
C ILE A 25 -6.34 6.02 -2.81
N ILE A 26 -6.58 7.10 -3.53
CA ILE A 26 -6.05 7.30 -4.87
C ILE A 26 -5.09 8.49 -4.81
N ILE A 27 -3.89 8.32 -5.33
CA ILE A 27 -2.87 9.35 -5.44
C ILE A 27 -2.67 9.65 -6.92
N VAL A 28 -2.80 10.93 -7.29
CA VAL A 28 -2.61 11.36 -8.67
C VAL A 28 -1.51 12.42 -8.71
N PHE A 29 -0.53 12.22 -9.55
CA PHE A 29 0.55 13.18 -9.74
C PHE A 29 1.11 13.09 -11.15
N LYS A 30 1.94 14.05 -11.53
CA LYS A 30 2.64 14.03 -12.81
C LYS A 30 4.09 13.63 -12.58
N ASN A 31 4.58 12.68 -13.38
CA ASN A 31 5.97 12.24 -13.31
C ASN A 31 6.90 13.22 -14.02
N ALA A 32 8.19 12.89 -14.09
CA ALA A 32 9.20 13.74 -14.72
C ALA A 32 8.93 13.98 -16.21
N ARG A 33 8.18 13.10 -16.87
CA ARG A 33 7.78 13.22 -18.28
C ARG A 33 6.48 14.00 -18.46
N ASN A 34 5.97 14.59 -17.37
CA ASN A 34 4.69 15.28 -17.34
C ASN A 34 3.49 14.38 -17.69
N GLU A 35 3.64 13.08 -17.46
CA GLU A 35 2.57 12.10 -17.64
C GLU A 35 1.82 11.92 -16.33
N GLU A 36 0.49 11.81 -16.40
CA GLU A 36 -0.33 11.58 -15.23
C GLU A 36 -0.17 10.15 -14.74
N VAL A 37 0.11 10.02 -13.44
CA VAL A 37 0.22 8.73 -12.77
C VAL A 37 -0.89 8.64 -11.74
N ILE A 38 -1.62 7.54 -11.75
CA ILE A 38 -2.71 7.26 -10.81
C ILE A 38 -2.35 5.99 -10.04
N ILE A 39 -2.22 6.13 -8.71
CA ILE A 39 -1.85 5.03 -7.81
C ILE A 39 -3.03 4.70 -6.91
N ARG A 40 -3.41 3.43 -6.88
CA ARG A 40 -4.42 2.90 -5.96
C ARG A 40 -3.69 2.31 -4.75
N ALA A 41 -3.97 2.85 -3.58
CA ALA A 41 -3.28 2.45 -2.36
C ALA A 41 -4.23 1.86 -1.31
N GLN A 42 -3.85 0.74 -0.75
CA GLN A 42 -4.49 0.15 0.43
C GLN A 42 -3.68 0.55 1.66
N VAL A 43 -4.33 1.11 2.68
CA VAL A 43 -3.66 1.53 3.90
C VAL A 43 -3.87 0.51 5.00
N LYS A 44 -2.80 0.16 5.71
CA LYS A 44 -2.82 -0.74 6.85
C LYS A 44 -2.07 -0.12 8.03
N THR A 45 -2.73 -0.04 9.18
CA THR A 45 -2.03 0.33 10.40
C THR A 45 -1.15 -0.84 10.82
N SER A 46 0.14 -0.58 11.00
CA SER A 46 1.13 -1.62 11.18
C SER A 46 2.03 -1.28 12.36
N ARG A 47 2.17 -2.22 13.29
CA ARG A 47 3.02 -2.01 14.47
C ARG A 47 4.29 -2.84 14.38
N THR A 48 4.17 -4.11 13.99
CA THR A 48 5.29 -5.04 13.85
C THR A 48 5.38 -5.65 12.48
N SER A 49 4.26 -5.72 11.76
CA SER A 49 4.20 -6.28 10.41
C SER A 49 3.14 -5.57 9.58
N VAL A 50 3.28 -5.64 8.27
CA VAL A 50 2.27 -5.14 7.33
C VAL A 50 1.49 -6.33 6.81
N SER A 51 0.17 -6.27 6.93
CA SER A 51 -0.74 -7.26 6.36
C SER A 51 -1.01 -6.91 4.90
N PHE A 52 -0.97 -7.91 4.06
CA PHE A 52 -1.29 -7.78 2.63
C PHE A 52 -2.64 -8.38 2.28
N THR A 53 -3.42 -8.76 3.28
CA THR A 53 -4.73 -9.34 3.03
C THR A 53 -5.79 -8.26 2.92
N GLY A 54 -6.70 -8.43 1.99
CA GLY A 54 -7.91 -7.63 1.84
C GLY A 54 -9.12 -8.51 2.05
N GLY A 55 -10.29 -7.91 1.90
CA GLY A 55 -11.55 -8.57 2.13
C GLY A 55 -12.18 -8.00 3.38
N THR A 56 -13.35 -7.44 3.20
CA THR A 56 -14.05 -6.84 4.30
C THR A 56 -15.07 -7.78 4.84
N ARG A 57 -15.14 -7.75 6.14
CA ARG A 57 -16.31 -8.22 6.82
C ARG A 57 -17.11 -7.00 7.15
N GLY A 58 -18.25 -6.85 6.57
CA GLY A 58 -19.15 -5.79 6.92
C GLY A 58 -19.48 -5.84 8.41
N GLY A 59 -19.15 -4.82 9.12
CA GLY A 59 -19.40 -4.51 10.50
C GLY A 59 -20.37 -5.40 11.28
N VAL A 60 -21.58 -4.92 11.49
CA VAL A 60 -22.61 -5.60 12.26
C VAL A 60 -23.19 -6.85 11.60
N ASP A 61 -22.88 -7.07 10.34
CA ASP A 61 -23.42 -8.19 9.58
C ASP A 61 -22.57 -9.46 9.67
N ARG A 62 -21.86 -9.60 10.75
CA ARG A 62 -21.04 -10.79 11.00
C ARG A 62 -21.84 -12.08 11.04
N GLU A 63 -23.12 -12.00 11.30
CA GLU A 63 -24.02 -13.15 11.25
C GLU A 63 -24.21 -13.66 9.83
N TYR A 64 -24.09 -12.78 8.86
CA TYR A 64 -23.99 -13.23 7.50
C TYR A 64 -22.58 -13.74 7.32
N LYS A 65 -22.41 -15.00 7.45
CA LYS A 65 -21.18 -15.64 7.02
C LYS A 65 -21.08 -15.44 5.52
N SER A 66 -20.85 -14.20 5.16
CA SER A 66 -20.80 -13.82 3.79
C SER A 66 -19.68 -14.59 3.11
N ASP A 67 -19.88 -14.85 1.87
CA ASP A 67 -18.90 -15.45 0.99
C ASP A 67 -17.72 -14.49 0.70
N VAL A 68 -17.54 -13.43 1.51
CA VAL A 68 -16.42 -12.53 1.38
C VAL A 68 -15.17 -13.26 1.83
N LYS A 69 -14.47 -13.79 0.87
CA LYS A 69 -13.20 -14.46 1.09
C LYS A 69 -12.11 -13.42 1.24
N THR A 70 -11.23 -13.64 2.21
CA THR A 70 -10.00 -12.87 2.27
C THR A 70 -9.15 -13.20 1.04
N TYR A 71 -8.48 -12.19 0.53
CA TYR A 71 -7.57 -12.35 -0.60
C TYR A 71 -6.26 -11.63 -0.29
N ILE A 72 -5.21 -12.01 -0.98
CA ILE A 72 -3.92 -11.33 -0.90
C ILE A 72 -3.93 -10.21 -1.93
N GLN A 73 -3.49 -9.02 -1.53
CA GLN A 73 -3.37 -7.88 -2.44
C GLN A 73 -2.47 -8.24 -3.61
N SER A 74 -2.86 -7.78 -4.78
CA SER A 74 -2.15 -8.01 -6.03
C SER A 74 -2.30 -6.80 -6.94
N THR A 75 -1.66 -6.84 -8.10
CA THR A 75 -1.77 -5.77 -9.08
C THR A 75 -3.20 -5.60 -9.63
N LYS A 76 -4.05 -6.61 -9.43
CA LYS A 76 -5.46 -6.53 -9.81
C LYS A 76 -6.31 -5.76 -8.80
N THR A 77 -5.86 -5.69 -7.55
CA THR A 77 -6.64 -5.08 -6.47
C THR A 77 -6.15 -3.69 -6.09
N SER A 78 -4.84 -3.45 -6.15
CA SER A 78 -4.24 -2.16 -5.83
C SER A 78 -2.84 -2.09 -6.44
N ASP A 79 -2.19 -0.95 -6.30
CA ASP A 79 -0.84 -0.75 -6.83
C ASP A 79 0.21 -0.77 -5.73
N VAL A 80 -0.19 -0.38 -4.52
CA VAL A 80 0.70 -0.33 -3.37
C VAL A 80 -0.09 -0.55 -2.09
N VAL A 81 0.54 -1.22 -1.13
CA VAL A 81 0.05 -1.28 0.24
C VAL A 81 0.91 -0.34 1.07
N ILE A 82 0.28 0.56 1.79
CA ILE A 82 0.97 1.52 2.65
C ILE A 82 0.81 1.08 4.10
N GLY A 83 1.91 0.67 4.72
CA GLY A 83 1.94 0.40 6.14
C GLY A 83 2.16 1.69 6.91
N TYR A 84 1.21 2.06 7.75
CA TYR A 84 1.32 3.22 8.62
C TYR A 84 1.70 2.76 10.01
N LYS A 85 2.88 3.16 10.48
CA LYS A 85 3.35 2.84 11.82
C LYS A 85 3.37 4.12 12.66
N PRO A 86 2.45 4.28 13.60
CA PRO A 86 2.51 5.39 14.54
C PRO A 86 3.66 5.17 15.53
N ILE A 87 4.47 6.20 15.75
CA ILE A 87 5.59 6.17 16.70
C ILE A 87 5.18 6.94 17.96
N SER A 88 4.67 8.17 17.78
CA SER A 88 4.17 9.03 18.82
C SER A 88 3.08 9.92 18.23
N ASP A 89 2.56 10.89 19.01
CA ASP A 89 1.51 11.79 18.53
C ASP A 89 1.93 12.55 17.28
N ASP A 90 3.22 12.88 17.16
CA ASP A 90 3.75 13.71 16.07
C ASP A 90 4.64 12.92 15.11
N GLN A 91 4.93 11.65 15.40
CA GLN A 91 5.87 10.86 14.62
C GLN A 91 5.24 9.60 14.09
N PHE A 92 5.61 9.26 12.86
CA PHE A 92 5.11 8.07 12.18
C PHE A 92 6.13 7.63 11.14
N GLU A 93 5.97 6.39 10.69
CA GLU A 93 6.71 5.84 9.56
C GLU A 93 5.74 5.26 8.55
N LEU A 94 6.03 5.47 7.26
CA LEU A 94 5.27 4.89 6.16
C LEU A 94 6.13 3.87 5.43
N TYR A 95 5.54 2.71 5.16
CA TYR A 95 6.20 1.64 4.41
C TYR A 95 5.42 1.45 3.11
N PHE A 96 6.07 1.66 1.99
CA PHE A 96 5.42 1.54 0.67
C PHE A 96 5.78 0.21 0.05
N VAL A 97 4.81 -0.70 0.00
CA VAL A 97 5.02 -2.05 -0.51
C VAL A 97 4.27 -2.22 -1.83
N PRO A 98 4.98 -2.18 -2.97
CA PRO A 98 4.32 -2.41 -4.25
C PRO A 98 3.64 -3.77 -4.30
N THR A 99 2.44 -3.83 -4.87
CA THR A 99 1.72 -5.10 -5.00
C THR A 99 2.45 -6.07 -5.92
N ILE A 100 3.28 -5.57 -6.82
CA ILE A 100 4.19 -6.38 -7.64
C ILE A 100 5.07 -7.26 -6.74
N LEU A 101 5.61 -6.71 -5.63
CA LEU A 101 6.42 -7.48 -4.68
C LEU A 101 5.58 -8.47 -3.89
N ILE A 102 4.36 -8.08 -3.51
CA ILE A 102 3.46 -8.97 -2.77
C ILE A 102 3.16 -10.21 -3.59
N GLU A 103 2.90 -10.03 -4.88
CA GLU A 103 2.70 -11.15 -5.81
C GLU A 103 3.95 -12.04 -5.88
N LYS A 104 5.12 -11.41 -5.94
CA LYS A 104 6.39 -12.14 -6.04
C LYS A 104 6.64 -12.99 -4.80
N TRP A 105 6.34 -12.44 -3.63
CA TRP A 105 6.52 -13.16 -2.36
C TRP A 105 5.46 -14.24 -2.12
N GLY A 106 4.23 -13.97 -2.52
CA GLY A 106 3.09 -14.84 -2.20
C GLY A 106 2.76 -14.86 -0.72
N SER A 107 3.23 -13.89 0.05
CA SER A 107 3.04 -13.84 1.50
C SER A 107 1.81 -13.05 1.87
N LYS A 108 1.21 -13.38 3.03
CA LYS A 108 0.08 -12.63 3.59
C LYS A 108 0.51 -11.42 4.42
N SER A 109 1.77 -11.38 4.82
CA SER A 109 2.33 -10.28 5.61
C SER A 109 3.85 -10.30 5.56
N LYS A 110 4.46 -9.22 5.98
CA LYS A 110 5.92 -9.12 6.16
C LYS A 110 6.21 -8.31 7.42
N SER A 111 7.24 -8.71 8.15
CA SER A 111 7.73 -7.96 9.29
C SER A 111 8.29 -6.61 8.83
N LEU A 112 8.02 -5.56 9.60
CA LEU A 112 8.55 -4.23 9.32
C LEU A 112 10.09 -4.21 9.32
N ASN A 113 10.72 -5.06 10.13
CA ASN A 113 12.17 -5.16 10.17
C ASN A 113 12.77 -5.59 8.82
N LEU A 114 12.02 -6.34 8.03
CA LEU A 114 12.44 -6.77 6.70
C LEU A 114 12.17 -5.71 5.63
N LEU A 115 11.39 -4.69 5.95
CA LEU A 115 10.92 -3.68 5.00
C LEU A 115 11.59 -2.32 5.22
N SER A 116 12.69 -2.25 5.98
CA SER A 116 13.34 -0.98 6.30
C SER A 116 13.74 -0.17 5.06
N SER A 117 14.10 -0.84 3.97
CA SER A 117 14.44 -0.19 2.71
C SER A 117 13.25 0.48 2.02
N LEU A 118 12.04 0.08 2.39
CA LEU A 118 10.80 0.66 1.84
C LEU A 118 10.22 1.75 2.74
N LYS A 119 10.83 1.99 3.89
CA LYS A 119 10.36 3.00 4.85
C LYS A 119 10.58 4.39 4.27
N ASN A 120 9.50 5.15 4.12
CA ASN A 120 9.51 6.50 3.57
C ASN A 120 10.20 6.59 2.21
N ASN A 121 10.16 5.52 1.46
CA ASN A 121 10.80 5.43 0.14
C ASN A 121 9.81 5.90 -0.93
N TYR A 122 9.77 7.21 -1.15
CA TYR A 122 8.82 7.81 -2.09
C TYR A 122 9.14 7.48 -3.55
N GLU A 123 10.38 7.17 -3.88
CA GLU A 123 10.73 6.73 -5.22
C GLU A 123 10.03 5.41 -5.55
N ILE A 124 10.03 4.48 -4.61
CA ILE A 124 9.30 3.22 -4.76
C ILE A 124 7.79 3.47 -4.88
N LEU A 125 7.26 4.39 -4.08
CA LEU A 125 5.84 4.75 -4.17
C LEU A 125 5.50 5.30 -5.56
N GLU A 126 6.27 6.25 -6.04
CA GLU A 126 5.97 6.93 -7.30
C GLU A 126 6.15 6.02 -8.51
N ARG A 127 6.96 4.97 -8.39
CA ARG A 127 7.23 4.02 -9.47
C ARG A 127 6.75 2.60 -9.12
N CYS A 128 5.77 2.49 -8.24
CA CYS A 128 5.30 1.18 -7.76
C CYS A 128 4.67 0.30 -8.86
N MET A 129 4.27 0.88 -9.97
CA MET A 129 3.69 0.14 -11.10
C MET A 129 4.73 -0.25 -12.17
N ASP A 130 5.95 0.26 -12.05
CA ASP A 130 7.04 -0.07 -12.98
C ASP A 130 7.68 -1.39 -12.52
N LYS A 131 7.26 -2.47 -13.15
CA LYS A 131 7.65 -3.82 -12.73
C LYS A 131 9.17 -4.02 -12.73
N ASP A 132 9.84 -3.60 -13.80
CA ASP A 132 11.29 -3.79 -13.92
C ASP A 132 12.04 -3.01 -12.85
N PHE A 133 11.64 -1.76 -12.62
CA PHE A 133 12.22 -0.93 -11.58
C PHE A 133 12.01 -1.53 -10.19
N VAL A 134 10.78 -1.93 -9.88
CA VAL A 134 10.43 -2.48 -8.56
C VAL A 134 11.23 -3.76 -8.29
N LEU A 135 11.32 -4.66 -9.26
CA LEU A 135 12.04 -5.92 -9.08
C LEU A 135 13.55 -5.71 -8.97
N GLU A 136 14.10 -4.76 -9.73
CA GLU A 136 15.50 -4.40 -9.65
C GLU A 136 15.85 -3.85 -8.26
N LYS A 137 15.04 -2.91 -7.77
CA LYS A 137 15.23 -2.35 -6.42
C LYS A 137 15.05 -3.40 -5.34
N ALA A 138 14.09 -4.30 -5.51
CA ALA A 138 13.87 -5.37 -4.55
C ALA A 138 15.08 -6.30 -4.43
N LYS A 139 15.74 -6.61 -5.54
CA LYS A 139 17.00 -7.38 -5.52
C LYS A 139 18.11 -6.59 -4.83
N GLU A 140 18.24 -5.31 -5.15
CA GLU A 140 19.24 -4.42 -4.56
C GLU A 140 19.07 -4.34 -3.04
N TYR A 141 17.82 -4.32 -2.57
CA TYR A 141 17.50 -4.24 -1.15
C TYR A 141 17.51 -5.60 -0.44
N GLY A 142 17.74 -6.68 -1.17
CA GLY A 142 17.71 -8.03 -0.59
C GLY A 142 16.30 -8.51 -0.25
N LEU A 143 15.28 -7.99 -0.90
CA LEU A 143 13.89 -8.37 -0.66
C LEU A 143 13.45 -9.58 -1.48
N ILE A 144 14.15 -9.86 -2.55
CA ILE A 144 13.93 -11.04 -3.39
C ILE A 144 15.24 -11.66 -3.81
#